data_b9623c4fd6e37a6fe8487a579f918e21
#
_entry.id   b9623c4fd6e37a6fe8487a579f918e21
#
_cell.length_a   1.000
_cell.length_b   1.000
_cell.length_c   1.000
_cell.angle_alpha   90.00
_cell.angle_beta   90.00
_cell.angle_gamma   90.00
#
_symmetry.space_group_name_H-M   'P 1'
#
loop_
_entity.id
_entity.type
_entity.pdbx_description
1 polymer ?
#
loop_
_entity_poly.entity_id
_entity_poly.type
_entity_poly.pdbx_seq_one_letter_code
_entity_poly.pdbx_strand_id
1 'polypeptide(L)'
;MFSYVRYTKDFMTEKCKLWFATHPRTDYDSNLAYMNAFMAYVAKGDPEEKRPNATTQTYVLAHYSDAVADLVKGEFREWRETMEQCLAAIYGPEVGHREAEAMMILIAGTFICNYNGALTGEISDNIIGYLGNLTLS
;
A
#
# COMPACT_ATOMS: atom_id res chain seq x y z
N MET A 1 -17.79 -8.71 8.98
CA MET A 1 -16.66 -8.94 8.03
C MET A 1 -16.63 -7.90 6.92
N PHE A 2 -17.72 -7.69 6.18
CA PHE A 2 -17.78 -6.68 5.11
C PHE A 2 -17.51 -5.25 5.59
N SER A 3 -18.06 -4.86 6.73
CA SER A 3 -17.77 -3.57 7.37
C SER A 3 -16.30 -3.42 7.75
N TYR A 4 -15.63 -4.50 8.14
CA TYR A 4 -14.23 -4.50 8.50
C TYR A 4 -13.32 -4.29 7.27
N VAL A 5 -13.60 -4.95 6.15
CA VAL A 5 -12.85 -4.77 4.90
C VAL A 5 -12.92 -3.32 4.42
N ARG A 6 -14.12 -2.74 4.41
CA ARG A 6 -14.31 -1.31 4.07
C ARG A 6 -13.55 -0.39 5.01
N TYR A 7 -13.67 -0.62 6.31
CA TYR A 7 -12.97 0.17 7.31
C TYR A 7 -11.45 0.15 7.09
N THR A 8 -10.88 -1.03 6.86
CA THR A 8 -9.44 -1.18 6.61
C THR A 8 -9.01 -0.45 5.34
N LYS A 9 -9.76 -0.59 4.25
CA LYS A 9 -9.49 0.12 3.00
C LYS A 9 -9.58 1.64 3.19
N ASP A 10 -10.65 2.13 3.79
CA ASP A 10 -10.84 3.57 4.00
C ASP A 10 -9.75 4.15 4.88
N PHE A 11 -9.37 3.44 5.93
CA PHE A 11 -8.27 3.82 6.82
C PHE A 11 -6.94 3.90 6.07
N MET A 12 -6.59 2.89 5.26
CA MET A 12 -5.37 2.89 4.45
C MET A 12 -5.38 3.97 3.39
N THR A 13 -6.51 4.18 2.73
CA THR A 13 -6.68 5.22 1.73
C THR A 13 -6.47 6.61 2.33
N GLU A 14 -7.09 6.89 3.47
CA GLU A 14 -6.94 8.18 4.17
C GLU A 14 -5.52 8.40 4.70
N LYS A 15 -4.88 7.37 5.22
CA LYS A 15 -3.47 7.45 5.63
C LYS A 15 -2.54 7.80 4.46
N CYS A 16 -2.72 7.15 3.31
CA CYS A 16 -1.93 7.46 2.12
C CYS A 16 -2.16 8.90 1.66
N LYS A 17 -3.40 9.34 1.56
CA LYS A 17 -3.74 10.72 1.19
C LYS A 17 -3.12 11.72 2.15
N LEU A 18 -3.24 11.49 3.45
CA LEU A 18 -2.68 12.37 4.47
C LEU A 18 -1.15 12.45 4.37
N TRP A 19 -0.49 11.31 4.14
CA TRP A 19 0.95 11.29 3.96
C TRP A 19 1.39 12.16 2.78
N PHE A 20 0.79 11.97 1.61
CA PHE A 20 1.10 12.79 0.42
C PHE A 20 0.78 14.27 0.63
N ALA A 21 -0.29 14.58 1.35
CA ALA A 21 -0.66 15.96 1.66
C ALA A 21 0.30 16.66 2.64
N THR A 22 0.91 15.90 3.55
CA THR A 22 1.80 16.42 4.60
C THR A 22 3.29 16.30 4.29
N HIS A 23 3.65 15.58 3.21
CA HIS A 23 5.03 15.36 2.79
C HIS A 23 5.21 15.79 1.32
N PRO A 24 5.44 17.09 1.08
CA PRO A 24 5.66 17.57 -0.29
C PRO A 24 6.91 16.92 -0.90
N ARG A 25 6.84 16.59 -2.20
CA ARG A 25 7.98 16.01 -2.93
C ARG A 25 9.23 16.89 -2.83
N THR A 26 9.05 18.18 -2.77
CA THR A 26 10.15 19.18 -2.71
C THR A 26 11.00 19.12 -1.43
N ASP A 27 10.49 18.49 -0.38
CA ASP A 27 11.22 18.32 0.88
C ASP A 27 12.24 17.17 0.85
N TYR A 28 12.34 16.47 -0.29
CA TYR A 28 13.20 15.29 -0.46
C TYR A 28 14.19 15.50 -1.61
N ASP A 29 15.40 15.00 -1.45
CA ASP A 29 16.50 15.18 -2.40
C ASP A 29 16.29 14.49 -3.75
N SER A 30 15.49 13.40 -3.76
CA SER A 30 15.22 12.63 -4.97
C SER A 30 13.86 11.94 -4.92
N ASN A 31 13.37 11.51 -6.10
CA ASN A 31 12.18 10.68 -6.20
C ASN A 31 12.34 9.38 -5.42
N LEU A 32 13.51 8.78 -5.48
CA LEU A 32 13.82 7.55 -4.74
C LEU A 32 13.73 7.78 -3.22
N ALA A 33 14.30 8.84 -2.69
CA ALA A 33 14.21 9.18 -1.26
C ALA A 33 12.76 9.40 -0.84
N TYR A 34 11.99 10.10 -1.66
CA TYR A 34 10.57 10.35 -1.40
C TYR A 34 9.75 9.06 -1.35
N MET A 35 9.88 8.21 -2.36
CA MET A 35 9.13 6.95 -2.40
C MET A 35 9.57 5.96 -1.33
N ASN A 36 10.85 5.92 -1.00
CA ASN A 36 11.34 5.10 0.10
C ASN A 36 10.75 5.55 1.45
N ALA A 37 10.62 6.85 1.67
CA ALA A 37 9.96 7.38 2.87
C ALA A 37 8.48 6.99 2.94
N PHE A 38 7.76 7.08 1.82
CA PHE A 38 6.38 6.64 1.73
C PHE A 38 6.24 5.13 1.98
N MET A 39 7.05 4.31 1.32
CA MET A 39 7.01 2.87 1.50
C MET A 39 7.38 2.45 2.92
N ALA A 40 8.35 3.10 3.54
CA ALA A 40 8.70 2.87 4.93
C ALA A 40 7.54 3.21 5.88
N TYR A 41 6.83 4.30 5.61
CA TYR A 41 5.64 4.67 6.37
C TYR A 41 4.54 3.61 6.26
N VAL A 42 4.26 3.14 5.06
CA VAL A 42 3.25 2.11 4.83
C VAL A 42 3.68 0.76 5.43
N ALA A 43 4.93 0.35 5.23
CA ALA A 43 5.43 -0.96 5.68
C ALA A 43 5.51 -1.09 7.21
N LYS A 44 5.81 0.00 7.92
CA LYS A 44 5.87 -0.02 9.39
C LYS A 44 4.50 -0.23 10.03
N GLY A 45 3.42 0.12 9.32
CA GLY A 45 2.08 0.05 9.87
C GLY A 45 1.90 0.98 11.07
N ASP A 46 0.74 0.90 11.70
CA ASP A 46 0.51 1.55 12.97
C ASP A 46 0.90 0.58 14.10
N PRO A 47 1.90 0.89 14.94
CA PRO A 47 2.29 0.03 16.05
C PRO A 47 1.17 -0.20 17.06
N GLU A 48 0.13 0.63 17.06
CA GLU A 48 -1.05 0.45 17.89
C GLU A 48 -2.14 -0.40 17.23
N GLU A 49 -2.02 -0.70 15.93
CA GLU A 49 -3.00 -1.52 15.23
C GLU A 49 -2.80 -3.01 15.55
N LYS A 50 -3.64 -3.48 16.46
CA LYS A 50 -3.60 -4.88 16.97
C LYS A 50 -4.35 -5.89 16.10
N ARG A 51 -4.67 -5.59 14.83
CA ARG A 51 -5.56 -6.43 14.00
C ARG A 51 -4.95 -6.91 12.67
N PRO A 52 -3.69 -7.36 12.63
CA PRO A 52 -3.07 -7.80 11.38
C PRO A 52 -3.75 -9.03 10.75
N ASN A 53 -4.25 -9.92 11.60
CA ASN A 53 -4.75 -11.22 11.15
C ASN A 53 -6.07 -11.14 10.37
N ALA A 54 -6.92 -10.14 10.63
CA ALA A 54 -8.21 -10.05 9.98
C ALA A 54 -8.10 -9.68 8.49
N THR A 55 -7.14 -8.83 8.09
CA THR A 55 -6.89 -8.51 6.68
C THR A 55 -6.40 -9.75 5.92
N THR A 56 -5.44 -10.48 6.47
CA THR A 56 -4.94 -11.73 5.89
C THR A 56 -6.05 -12.78 5.79
N GLN A 57 -6.87 -12.93 6.82
CA GLN A 57 -8.01 -13.84 6.80
C GLN A 57 -9.04 -13.48 5.74
N THR A 58 -9.27 -12.19 5.48
CA THR A 58 -10.18 -11.75 4.43
C THR A 58 -9.70 -12.17 3.04
N TYR A 59 -8.40 -12.08 2.75
CA TYR A 59 -7.84 -12.59 1.51
C TYR A 59 -7.98 -14.10 1.36
N VAL A 60 -7.80 -14.85 2.43
CA VAL A 60 -8.02 -16.30 2.43
C VAL A 60 -9.49 -16.62 2.18
N LEU A 61 -10.41 -15.93 2.84
CA LEU A 61 -11.86 -16.13 2.66
C LEU A 61 -12.34 -15.80 1.24
N ALA A 62 -11.67 -14.89 0.53
CA ALA A 62 -11.97 -14.58 -0.86
C ALA A 62 -11.82 -15.80 -1.81
N HIS A 63 -11.02 -16.80 -1.43
CA HIS A 63 -10.92 -18.06 -2.16
C HIS A 63 -12.12 -18.97 -2.00
N TYR A 64 -12.90 -18.80 -0.94
CA TYR A 64 -14.00 -19.69 -0.57
C TYR A 64 -15.38 -19.04 -0.65
N SER A 65 -15.44 -17.74 -0.94
CA SER A 65 -16.68 -16.98 -1.00
C SER A 65 -16.64 -15.95 -2.11
N ASP A 66 -17.49 -16.12 -3.11
CA ASP A 66 -17.63 -15.19 -4.24
C ASP A 66 -18.04 -13.79 -3.76
N ALA A 67 -18.89 -13.70 -2.75
CA ALA A 67 -19.32 -12.41 -2.18
C ALA A 67 -18.14 -11.66 -1.53
N VAL A 68 -17.25 -12.36 -0.83
CA VAL A 68 -16.04 -11.77 -0.26
C VAL A 68 -15.05 -11.40 -1.37
N ALA A 69 -14.90 -12.25 -2.40
CA ALA A 69 -14.04 -11.98 -3.54
C ALA A 69 -14.46 -10.71 -4.28
N ASP A 70 -15.75 -10.54 -4.54
CA ASP A 70 -16.28 -9.35 -5.21
C ASP A 70 -16.09 -8.09 -4.37
N LEU A 71 -16.30 -8.16 -3.07
CA LEU A 71 -16.04 -7.05 -2.16
C LEU A 71 -14.55 -6.66 -2.18
N VAL A 72 -13.65 -7.62 -2.05
CA VAL A 72 -12.19 -7.39 -2.08
C VAL A 72 -11.77 -6.75 -3.40
N LYS A 73 -12.27 -7.24 -4.53
CA LYS A 73 -12.00 -6.64 -5.85
C LYS A 73 -12.42 -5.17 -5.91
N GLY A 74 -13.61 -4.85 -5.39
CA GLY A 74 -14.11 -3.48 -5.37
C GLY A 74 -13.25 -2.55 -4.50
N GLU A 75 -12.87 -3.01 -3.32
CA GLU A 75 -12.05 -2.25 -2.39
C GLU A 75 -10.62 -2.02 -2.94
N PHE A 76 -10.03 -3.04 -3.57
CA PHE A 76 -8.73 -2.90 -4.23
C PHE A 76 -8.77 -1.94 -5.41
N ARG A 77 -9.83 -1.96 -6.20
CA ARG A 77 -9.99 -1.01 -7.31
C ARG A 77 -10.03 0.43 -6.82
N GLU A 78 -10.82 0.73 -5.80
CA GLU A 78 -10.88 2.08 -5.23
C GLU A 78 -9.55 2.53 -4.64
N TRP A 79 -8.84 1.63 -3.98
CA TRP A 79 -7.51 1.92 -3.45
C TRP A 79 -6.50 2.19 -4.57
N ARG A 80 -6.53 1.38 -5.63
CA ARG A 80 -5.69 1.59 -6.82
C ARG A 80 -5.96 2.96 -7.46
N GLU A 81 -7.22 3.32 -7.62
CA GLU A 81 -7.61 4.62 -8.19
C GLU A 81 -7.09 5.78 -7.32
N THR A 82 -7.14 5.65 -6.02
CA THR A 82 -6.58 6.63 -5.09
C THR A 82 -5.06 6.75 -5.22
N MET A 83 -4.35 5.62 -5.28
CA MET A 83 -2.91 5.62 -5.48
C MET A 83 -2.52 6.20 -6.83
N GLU A 84 -3.26 5.88 -7.88
CA GLU A 84 -3.07 6.45 -9.20
C GLU A 84 -3.19 7.98 -9.18
N GLN A 85 -4.21 8.52 -8.53
CA GLN A 85 -4.40 9.96 -8.39
C GLN A 85 -3.25 10.62 -7.60
N CYS A 86 -2.82 10.02 -6.49
CA CYS A 86 -1.72 10.53 -5.69
C CYS A 86 -0.40 10.56 -6.48
N LEU A 87 -0.08 9.48 -7.18
CA LEU A 87 1.13 9.38 -8.00
C LEU A 87 1.07 10.30 -9.24
N ALA A 88 -0.09 10.39 -9.87
CA ALA A 88 -0.30 11.26 -11.03
C ALA A 88 -0.10 12.75 -10.69
N ALA A 89 -0.52 13.16 -9.50
CA ALA A 89 -0.32 14.53 -9.02
C ALA A 89 1.15 14.92 -8.87
N ILE A 90 2.03 13.93 -8.66
CA ILE A 90 3.48 14.13 -8.43
C ILE A 90 4.29 13.88 -9.70
N TYR A 91 4.01 12.78 -10.40
CA TYR A 91 4.83 12.26 -11.49
C TYR A 91 4.16 12.32 -12.87
N GLY A 92 2.91 12.76 -12.92
CA GLY A 92 2.10 12.78 -14.14
C GLY A 92 1.22 11.54 -14.31
N PRO A 93 0.16 11.65 -15.14
CA PRO A 93 -0.87 10.61 -15.26
C PRO A 93 -0.35 9.28 -15.82
N GLU A 94 0.63 9.30 -16.71
CA GLU A 94 1.19 8.08 -17.28
C GLU A 94 1.92 7.23 -16.24
N VAL A 95 2.75 7.88 -15.43
CA VAL A 95 3.46 7.23 -14.32
C VAL A 95 2.47 6.74 -13.27
N GLY A 96 1.51 7.56 -12.88
CA GLY A 96 0.48 7.20 -11.92
C GLY A 96 -0.28 5.94 -12.35
N HIS A 97 -0.75 5.89 -13.59
CA HIS A 97 -1.47 4.74 -14.13
C HIS A 97 -0.62 3.46 -14.15
N ARG A 98 0.63 3.56 -14.61
CA ARG A 98 1.53 2.42 -14.74
C ARG A 98 1.93 1.82 -13.38
N GLU A 99 2.21 2.66 -12.40
CA GLU A 99 2.85 2.25 -11.16
C GLU A 99 1.87 1.94 -10.02
N ALA A 100 0.64 2.45 -10.08
CA ALA A 100 -0.32 2.32 -8.98
C ALA A 100 -0.62 0.86 -8.63
N GLU A 101 -0.87 0.01 -9.62
CA GLU A 101 -1.18 -1.40 -9.40
C GLU A 101 0.02 -2.16 -8.83
N ALA A 102 1.20 -1.94 -9.39
CA ALA A 102 2.44 -2.55 -8.90
C ALA A 102 2.70 -2.16 -7.44
N MET A 103 2.57 -0.89 -7.10
CA MET A 103 2.74 -0.42 -5.73
C MET A 103 1.74 -1.05 -4.77
N MET A 104 0.49 -1.20 -5.17
CA MET A 104 -0.51 -1.86 -4.33
C MET A 104 -0.18 -3.32 -4.04
N ILE A 105 0.23 -4.07 -5.06
CA ILE A 105 0.64 -5.46 -4.91
C ILE A 105 1.81 -5.56 -3.92
N LEU A 106 2.76 -4.66 -4.03
CA LEU A 106 3.94 -4.63 -3.18
C LEU A 106 3.60 -4.26 -1.73
N ILE A 107 2.74 -3.28 -1.53
CA ILE A 107 2.24 -2.89 -0.21
C ILE A 107 1.48 -4.05 0.42
N ALA A 108 0.54 -4.67 -0.30
CA ALA A 108 -0.22 -5.80 0.20
C ALA A 108 0.67 -7.00 0.55
N GLY A 109 1.64 -7.34 -0.32
CA GLY A 109 2.61 -8.41 -0.06
C GLY A 109 3.49 -8.14 1.15
N THR A 110 3.96 -6.92 1.31
CA THR A 110 4.76 -6.49 2.46
C THR A 110 3.96 -6.64 3.76
N PHE A 111 2.70 -6.22 3.77
CA PHE A 111 1.83 -6.41 4.93
C PHE A 111 1.66 -7.88 5.31
N ILE A 112 1.31 -8.73 4.34
CA ILE A 112 1.12 -10.16 4.60
C ILE A 112 2.39 -10.80 5.16
N CYS A 113 3.54 -10.53 4.55
CA CYS A 113 4.81 -11.08 5.00
C CYS A 113 5.25 -10.53 6.36
N ASN A 114 4.99 -9.26 6.64
CA ASN A 114 5.31 -8.67 7.93
C ASN A 114 4.48 -9.30 9.07
N TYR A 115 3.20 -9.53 8.83
CA TYR A 115 2.33 -10.16 9.81
C TYR A 115 2.69 -11.62 10.11
N ASN A 116 3.19 -12.32 9.11
CA ASN A 116 3.64 -13.69 9.27
C ASN A 116 5.05 -13.82 9.90
N GLY A 117 5.69 -12.69 10.17
CA GLY A 117 7.08 -12.70 10.67
C GLY A 117 8.09 -13.19 9.64
N ALA A 118 7.72 -13.24 8.36
CA ALA A 118 8.57 -13.71 7.27
C ALA A 118 9.61 -12.69 6.83
N LEU A 119 9.40 -11.41 7.14
CA LEU A 119 10.34 -10.34 6.82
C LEU A 119 11.22 -10.02 8.02
N THR A 120 12.53 -10.10 7.84
CA THR A 120 13.48 -9.44 8.74
C THR A 120 13.57 -7.95 8.39
N GLY A 121 14.04 -7.12 9.33
CA GLY A 121 14.22 -5.68 9.06
C GLY A 121 15.11 -5.42 7.85
N GLU A 122 16.18 -6.18 7.68
CA GLU A 122 17.09 -6.07 6.54
C GLU A 122 16.41 -6.40 5.21
N ILE A 123 15.63 -7.48 5.15
CA ILE A 123 14.87 -7.85 3.94
C ILE A 123 13.83 -6.77 3.61
N SER A 124 13.15 -6.24 4.62
CA SER A 124 12.19 -5.15 4.44
C SER A 124 12.84 -3.92 3.82
N ASP A 125 13.98 -3.49 4.33
CA ASP A 125 14.71 -2.33 3.82
C ASP A 125 15.22 -2.55 2.39
N ASN A 126 15.70 -3.75 2.07
CA ASN A 126 16.14 -4.12 0.73
C ASN A 126 14.97 -4.13 -0.27
N ILE A 127 13.81 -4.66 0.12
CA ILE A 127 12.62 -4.65 -0.72
C ILE A 127 12.16 -3.22 -0.98
N ILE A 128 12.07 -2.38 0.04
CA ILE A 128 11.67 -0.98 -0.09
C ILE A 128 12.61 -0.24 -1.05
N GLY A 129 13.92 -0.42 -0.92
CA GLY A 129 14.90 0.18 -1.83
C GLY A 129 14.75 -0.33 -3.27
N TYR A 130 14.53 -1.62 -3.46
CA TYR A 130 14.32 -2.22 -4.78
C TYR A 130 13.05 -1.68 -5.46
N LEU A 131 11.97 -1.54 -4.71
CA LEU A 131 10.70 -1.01 -5.20
C LEU A 131 10.80 0.45 -5.62
N GLY A 132 11.46 1.27 -4.82
CA GLY A 132 11.71 2.65 -5.18
C GLY A 132 12.49 2.78 -6.50
N ASN A 133 13.44 1.90 -6.75
CA ASN A 133 14.19 1.85 -8.00
C ASN A 133 13.32 1.43 -9.19
N LEU A 134 12.47 0.45 -9.03
CA LEU A 134 11.56 -0.01 -10.10
C LEU A 134 10.55 1.07 -10.49
N THR A 135 9.96 1.73 -9.52
CA THR A 135 8.93 2.75 -9.73
C THR A 135 9.47 3.97 -10.48
N LEU A 136 10.75 4.29 -10.34
CA LEU A 136 11.33 5.54 -10.83
C LEU A 136 12.32 5.36 -12.00
N SER A 137 12.54 4.13 -12.37
CA SER A 137 13.35 3.82 -13.56
C SER A 137 12.46 3.75 -14.80
#